data_b34199f5cef743379233580bc042dee3
#
_entry.id   b34199f5cef743379233580bc042dee3
#
_cell.length_a   1.000
_cell.length_b   1.000
_cell.length_c   1.000
_cell.angle_alpha   90.00
_cell.angle_beta   90.00
_cell.angle_gamma   90.00
#
_symmetry.space_group_name_H-M   'P 1'
#
loop_
_entity.id
_entity.type
_entity.pdbx_description
1 polymer ?
#
loop_
_entity_poly.entity_id
_entity_poly.type
_entity_poly.pdbx_seq_one_letter_code
_entity_poly.pdbx_strand_id
1 'polypeptide(L)'
;MNLEKNRKLVYKENIIDIPHPFVQYKKIIFEGTDSSQIEVDLAIPKSNIKGIIVDFPEFKVKNKDYLNLTKYSMLGYALASLHIRGQAGNSENNTPYSHFPFLDSSSSTPYFNLVFQDALDTISIIEKLFPNKEILVTGLGQGAAISIICASYYDSVKELFISDCSLCDIINTYNNNKKAPFFKNIYKFESDFSDKLDYLYSTLNSIDVLNFSNSITQKVHYGLSYLDPKTPIETQLKLLDTINNVEIQHYLFLDYKKIFQHQFDDYILEVLSNK
;
A
#
# COMPACT_ATOMS: atom_id res chain seq x y z
N MET A 1 -0.71 -10.75 -13.97
CA MET A 1 -1.55 -9.63 -13.50
C MET A 1 -1.67 -8.61 -14.62
N ASN A 2 -2.88 -8.11 -14.92
CA ASN A 2 -3.11 -7.14 -15.99
C ASN A 2 -3.53 -5.80 -15.34
N LEU A 3 -2.53 -4.93 -15.07
CA LEU A 3 -2.75 -3.59 -14.50
C LEU A 3 -2.58 -2.55 -15.58
N GLU A 4 -3.43 -1.53 -15.55
CA GLU A 4 -3.43 -0.43 -16.51
C GLU A 4 -2.90 0.86 -15.87
N LYS A 5 -1.81 1.39 -16.44
CA LYS A 5 -1.31 2.72 -16.12
C LYS A 5 -2.15 3.80 -16.84
N ASN A 6 -2.44 4.90 -16.14
CA ASN A 6 -3.09 6.08 -16.74
C ASN A 6 -4.49 5.82 -17.33
N ARG A 7 -5.30 5.01 -16.67
CA ARG A 7 -6.71 4.88 -17.02
C ARG A 7 -7.39 6.26 -17.11
N LYS A 8 -8.36 6.39 -18.00
CA LYS A 8 -9.19 7.59 -18.04
C LYS A 8 -10.19 7.57 -16.86
N LEU A 9 -9.82 8.25 -15.79
CA LEU A 9 -10.59 8.31 -14.56
C LEU A 9 -11.44 9.57 -14.50
N VAL A 10 -12.68 9.41 -14.04
CA VAL A 10 -13.53 10.50 -13.57
C VAL A 10 -13.56 10.42 -12.04
N TYR A 11 -13.21 11.51 -11.38
CA TYR A 11 -13.22 11.59 -9.93
C TYR A 11 -13.94 12.86 -9.46
N LYS A 12 -14.41 12.81 -8.22
CA LYS A 12 -15.03 13.95 -7.52
C LYS A 12 -14.13 14.38 -6.37
N GLU A 13 -14.01 15.67 -6.17
CA GLU A 13 -13.34 16.27 -5.00
C GLU A 13 -14.39 16.89 -4.10
N ASN A 14 -14.44 16.47 -2.86
CA ASN A 14 -15.29 17.04 -1.83
C ASN A 14 -14.41 17.72 -0.78
N ILE A 15 -14.67 19.00 -0.51
CA ILE A 15 -14.03 19.69 0.61
C ILE A 15 -14.67 19.19 1.91
N ILE A 16 -13.84 18.84 2.88
CA ILE A 16 -14.27 18.47 4.22
C ILE A 16 -14.19 19.71 5.09
N ASP A 17 -15.34 20.14 5.60
CA ASP A 17 -15.47 21.36 6.41
C ASP A 17 -15.02 21.13 7.87
N ILE A 18 -13.72 20.88 8.02
CA ILE A 18 -13.05 20.87 9.32
C ILE A 18 -12.13 22.09 9.36
N PRO A 19 -12.41 23.09 10.20
CA PRO A 19 -11.59 24.27 10.30
C PRO A 19 -10.21 23.91 10.87
N HIS A 20 -9.17 24.13 10.06
CA HIS A 20 -7.80 23.96 10.48
C HIS A 20 -6.95 25.16 9.99
N PRO A 21 -6.09 25.76 10.84
CA PRO A 21 -5.36 26.96 10.46
C PRO A 21 -4.38 26.76 9.31
N PHE A 22 -3.75 25.58 9.22
CA PHE A 22 -2.66 25.32 8.28
C PHE A 22 -2.97 24.31 7.18
N VAL A 23 -4.11 23.62 7.24
CA VAL A 23 -4.45 22.51 6.33
C VAL A 23 -5.86 22.65 5.79
N GLN A 24 -6.06 22.29 4.53
CA GLN A 24 -7.35 22.00 3.93
C GLN A 24 -7.53 20.50 3.77
N TYR A 25 -8.68 19.98 4.20
CA TYR A 25 -9.04 18.59 4.00
C TYR A 25 -9.92 18.42 2.78
N LYS A 26 -9.65 17.36 2.01
CA LYS A 26 -10.48 16.94 0.89
C LYS A 26 -10.69 15.45 0.92
N LYS A 27 -11.73 15.00 0.25
CA LYS A 27 -11.98 13.61 -0.10
C LYS A 27 -12.06 13.50 -1.61
N ILE A 28 -11.33 12.54 -2.16
CA ILE A 28 -11.41 12.16 -3.56
C ILE A 28 -12.21 10.88 -3.64
N ILE A 29 -13.14 10.81 -4.58
CA ILE A 29 -13.95 9.62 -4.84
C ILE A 29 -13.88 9.30 -6.33
N PHE A 30 -13.49 8.09 -6.68
CA PHE A 30 -13.43 7.62 -8.06
C PHE A 30 -13.98 6.19 -8.18
N GLU A 31 -14.26 5.77 -9.41
CA GLU A 31 -14.78 4.44 -9.70
C GLU A 31 -13.64 3.47 -10.05
N GLY A 32 -13.54 2.39 -9.29
CA GLY A 32 -12.65 1.26 -9.58
C GLY A 32 -13.11 0.46 -10.81
N THR A 33 -12.33 -0.53 -11.22
CA THR A 33 -12.60 -1.34 -12.44
C THR A 33 -13.87 -2.18 -12.37
N ASP A 34 -14.35 -2.47 -11.16
CA ASP A 34 -15.57 -3.23 -10.88
C ASP A 34 -16.73 -2.33 -10.45
N SER A 35 -16.67 -1.04 -10.77
CA SER A 35 -17.62 -0.01 -10.35
C SER A 35 -17.76 0.20 -8.84
N SER A 36 -16.79 -0.27 -8.04
CA SER A 36 -16.69 0.10 -6.63
C SER A 36 -16.32 1.57 -6.48
N GLN A 37 -16.94 2.26 -5.52
CA GLN A 37 -16.51 3.61 -5.16
C GLN A 37 -15.28 3.53 -4.26
N ILE A 38 -14.18 4.13 -4.71
CA ILE A 38 -12.90 4.16 -4.01
C ILE A 38 -12.68 5.57 -3.45
N GLU A 39 -12.32 5.65 -2.18
CA GLU A 39 -12.11 6.90 -1.46
C GLU A 39 -10.64 7.12 -1.13
N VAL A 40 -10.20 8.38 -1.21
CA VAL A 40 -8.90 8.84 -0.73
C VAL A 40 -9.12 10.08 0.12
N ASP A 41 -8.64 10.05 1.36
CA ASP A 41 -8.61 11.23 2.20
C ASP A 41 -7.33 12.02 1.94
N LEU A 42 -7.43 13.35 1.87
CA LEU A 42 -6.34 14.23 1.50
C LEU A 42 -6.25 15.42 2.47
N ALA A 43 -5.06 15.64 3.03
CA ALA A 43 -4.72 16.82 3.80
C ALA A 43 -3.69 17.66 3.03
N ILE A 44 -4.04 18.91 2.70
CA ILE A 44 -3.23 19.80 1.86
C ILE A 44 -2.76 20.97 2.68
N PRO A 45 -1.44 21.23 2.83
CA PRO A 45 -0.94 22.44 3.45
C PRO A 45 -1.49 23.70 2.73
N LYS A 46 -1.91 24.70 3.48
CA LYS A 46 -2.28 26.03 2.93
C LYS A 46 -1.07 26.87 2.51
N SER A 47 0.12 26.44 2.91
CA SER A 47 1.42 27.00 2.50
C SER A 47 1.92 26.39 1.19
N ASN A 48 3.15 26.71 0.80
CA ASN A 48 3.78 26.10 -0.36
C ASN A 48 3.91 24.57 -0.20
N ILE A 49 3.45 23.83 -1.20
CA ILE A 49 3.52 22.36 -1.24
C ILE A 49 4.86 21.96 -1.87
N LYS A 50 5.71 21.27 -1.11
CA LYS A 50 6.97 20.69 -1.59
C LYS A 50 6.73 19.40 -2.39
N GLY A 51 5.90 18.51 -1.87
CA GLY A 51 5.57 17.23 -2.47
C GLY A 51 4.33 16.61 -1.85
N ILE A 52 3.97 15.43 -2.32
CA ILE A 52 2.82 14.67 -1.84
C ILE A 52 3.28 13.30 -1.36
N ILE A 53 2.84 12.90 -0.19
CA ILE A 53 3.01 11.55 0.34
C ILE A 53 1.70 10.80 0.12
N VAL A 54 1.75 9.68 -0.59
CA VAL A 54 0.61 8.76 -0.74
C VAL A 54 0.80 7.61 0.23
N ASP A 55 -0.14 7.47 1.14
CA ASP A 55 -0.14 6.48 2.21
C ASP A 55 -1.06 5.31 1.85
N PHE A 56 -0.50 4.11 1.93
CA PHE A 56 -1.22 2.86 1.76
C PHE A 56 -1.29 2.11 3.09
N PRO A 57 -2.49 1.97 3.69
CA PRO A 57 -2.65 1.34 5.00
C PRO A 57 -2.29 -0.15 5.02
N GLU A 58 -1.89 -0.62 6.19
CA GLU A 58 -1.74 -2.05 6.48
C GLU A 58 -3.09 -2.78 6.42
N PHE A 59 -3.05 -4.10 6.23
CA PHE A 59 -4.21 -4.96 6.07
C PHE A 59 -5.21 -4.85 7.23
N LYS A 60 -6.45 -4.44 6.92
CA LYS A 60 -7.54 -4.20 7.89
C LYS A 60 -7.22 -3.15 8.96
N VAL A 61 -6.25 -2.31 8.73
CA VAL A 61 -6.00 -1.15 9.60
C VAL A 61 -6.90 -0.01 9.16
N LYS A 62 -7.50 0.67 10.15
CA LYS A 62 -8.32 1.84 9.91
C LYS A 62 -7.46 2.97 9.31
N ASN A 63 -8.02 3.68 8.35
CA ASN A 63 -7.37 4.84 7.76
C ASN A 63 -7.02 5.90 8.82
N LYS A 64 -6.05 6.72 8.50
CA LYS A 64 -5.64 7.84 9.36
C LYS A 64 -6.81 8.79 9.61
N ASP A 65 -6.98 9.19 10.85
CA ASP A 65 -7.87 10.30 11.18
C ASP A 65 -7.29 11.64 10.68
N TYR A 66 -8.10 12.68 10.70
CA TYR A 66 -7.71 14.01 10.19
C TYR A 66 -6.48 14.59 10.90
N LEU A 67 -6.24 14.28 12.15
CA LEU A 67 -5.04 14.73 12.86
C LEU A 67 -3.79 14.02 12.32
N ASN A 68 -3.84 12.71 12.17
CA ASN A 68 -2.73 11.93 11.62
C ASN A 68 -2.46 12.23 10.14
N LEU A 69 -3.46 12.65 9.37
CA LEU A 69 -3.28 13.15 8.00
C LEU A 69 -2.44 14.43 7.93
N THR A 70 -2.36 15.23 9.01
CA THR A 70 -1.60 16.49 9.01
C THR A 70 -0.13 16.35 9.37
N LYS A 71 0.34 15.15 9.76
CA LYS A 71 1.63 14.98 10.40
C LYS A 71 2.83 15.50 9.58
N TYR A 72 2.73 15.51 8.25
CA TYR A 72 3.78 16.03 7.37
C TYR A 72 3.49 17.45 6.84
N SER A 73 2.33 18.01 7.17
CA SER A 73 1.89 19.29 6.60
C SER A 73 2.77 20.47 7.04
N MET A 74 3.32 20.43 8.25
CA MET A 74 4.24 21.46 8.74
C MET A 74 5.59 21.47 7.99
N LEU A 75 5.93 20.38 7.35
CA LEU A 75 7.11 20.26 6.49
C LEU A 75 6.83 20.66 5.03
N GLY A 76 5.57 20.98 4.70
CA GLY A 76 5.13 21.36 3.37
C GLY A 76 4.70 20.18 2.49
N TYR A 77 4.45 18.99 3.05
CA TYR A 77 3.96 17.83 2.30
C TYR A 77 2.47 17.65 2.48
N ALA A 78 1.75 17.50 1.37
CA ALA A 78 0.39 16.99 1.40
C ALA A 78 0.41 15.48 1.70
N LEU A 79 -0.62 14.97 2.36
CA LEU A 79 -0.78 13.53 2.61
C LEU A 79 -2.10 13.05 2.01
N ALA A 80 -2.02 12.05 1.14
CA ALA A 80 -3.16 11.33 0.58
C ALA A 80 -3.19 9.90 1.14
N SER A 81 -4.29 9.47 1.77
CA SER A 81 -4.43 8.12 2.32
C SER A 81 -5.54 7.39 1.59
N LEU A 82 -5.19 6.31 0.88
CA LEU A 82 -6.13 5.46 0.16
C LEU A 82 -6.94 4.61 1.15
N HIS A 83 -8.25 4.62 1.02
CA HIS A 83 -9.10 3.64 1.70
C HIS A 83 -9.08 2.33 0.89
N ILE A 84 -8.41 1.30 1.41
CA ILE A 84 -8.35 0.02 0.70
C ILE A 84 -9.74 -0.61 0.63
N ARG A 85 -10.14 -0.98 -0.59
CA ARG A 85 -11.46 -1.58 -0.88
C ARG A 85 -11.82 -2.73 0.06
N GLY A 86 -13.05 -2.73 0.58
CA GLY A 86 -13.57 -3.80 1.41
C GLY A 86 -12.82 -4.07 2.72
N GLN A 87 -11.95 -3.15 3.16
CA GLN A 87 -11.24 -3.24 4.44
C GLN A 87 -11.82 -2.26 5.48
N ALA A 88 -10.99 -1.69 6.34
CA ALA A 88 -11.43 -0.87 7.46
C ALA A 88 -11.79 0.59 7.10
N GLY A 89 -11.59 1.00 5.84
CA GLY A 89 -11.97 2.32 5.31
C GLY A 89 -13.39 2.33 4.73
N ASN A 90 -13.68 3.38 3.94
CA ASN A 90 -15.01 3.59 3.36
C ASN A 90 -15.11 3.12 1.89
N SER A 91 -14.00 2.73 1.26
CA SER A 91 -14.05 2.21 -0.10
C SER A 91 -14.89 0.95 -0.19
N GLU A 92 -15.75 0.91 -1.19
CA GLU A 92 -16.60 -0.26 -1.49
C GLU A 92 -15.75 -1.42 -2.05
N ASN A 93 -16.34 -2.59 -2.10
CA ASN A 93 -15.84 -3.73 -2.86
C ASN A 93 -17.02 -4.52 -3.42
N ASN A 94 -17.34 -4.29 -4.68
CA ASN A 94 -18.47 -4.92 -5.37
C ASN A 94 -18.10 -6.32 -5.88
N THR A 95 -16.82 -6.65 -5.98
CA THR A 95 -16.37 -7.98 -6.37
C THR A 95 -16.46 -8.93 -5.18
N PRO A 96 -17.28 -9.97 -5.22
CA PRO A 96 -17.37 -10.94 -4.14
C PRO A 96 -16.08 -11.74 -4.03
N TYR A 97 -15.71 -12.09 -2.80
CA TYR A 97 -14.60 -12.99 -2.53
C TYR A 97 -14.97 -13.98 -1.42
N SER A 98 -14.77 -15.26 -1.69
CA SER A 98 -15.08 -16.34 -0.74
C SER A 98 -13.91 -16.70 0.16
N HIS A 99 -12.69 -16.57 -0.33
CA HIS A 99 -11.44 -16.90 0.36
C HIS A 99 -10.50 -15.69 0.41
N PHE A 100 -11.08 -14.57 0.84
CA PHE A 100 -10.37 -13.31 1.05
C PHE A 100 -9.13 -13.50 1.94
N PRO A 101 -8.03 -12.79 1.66
CA PRO A 101 -7.91 -11.71 0.66
C PRO A 101 -7.32 -12.17 -0.69
N PHE A 102 -6.96 -13.43 -0.84
CA PHE A 102 -6.10 -13.88 -1.94
C PHE A 102 -6.88 -14.45 -3.12
N LEU A 103 -8.00 -15.11 -2.85
CA LEU A 103 -8.66 -15.98 -3.80
C LEU A 103 -10.15 -15.73 -3.86
N ASP A 104 -10.68 -15.80 -5.06
CA ASP A 104 -12.10 -15.88 -5.30
C ASP A 104 -12.40 -17.05 -6.25
N SER A 105 -13.32 -17.92 -5.86
CA SER A 105 -13.77 -19.05 -6.66
C SER A 105 -14.73 -18.67 -7.78
N SER A 106 -15.30 -17.48 -7.72
CA SER A 106 -16.36 -17.00 -8.63
C SER A 106 -15.94 -15.85 -9.53
N SER A 107 -14.88 -15.10 -9.19
CA SER A 107 -14.40 -13.96 -9.96
C SER A 107 -13.19 -14.32 -10.80
N SER A 108 -13.12 -13.77 -12.00
CA SER A 108 -11.93 -13.86 -12.87
C SER A 108 -10.77 -12.97 -12.41
N THR A 109 -11.03 -12.02 -11.51
CA THR A 109 -10.05 -11.03 -11.05
C THR A 109 -9.75 -11.19 -9.58
N PRO A 110 -8.53 -11.61 -9.21
CA PRO A 110 -8.11 -11.70 -7.82
C PRO A 110 -8.23 -10.36 -7.09
N TYR A 111 -8.62 -10.40 -5.82
CA TYR A 111 -8.83 -9.22 -4.99
C TYR A 111 -7.64 -8.24 -4.99
N PHE A 112 -6.41 -8.73 -4.85
CA PHE A 112 -5.24 -7.84 -4.84
C PHE A 112 -4.94 -7.20 -6.18
N ASN A 113 -5.39 -7.76 -7.31
CA ASN A 113 -5.29 -7.08 -8.60
C ASN A 113 -6.15 -5.80 -8.61
N LEU A 114 -7.33 -5.85 -7.98
CA LEU A 114 -8.19 -4.68 -7.84
C LEU A 114 -7.59 -3.66 -6.88
N VAL A 115 -7.01 -4.10 -5.75
CA VAL A 115 -6.32 -3.22 -4.79
C VAL A 115 -5.14 -2.51 -5.45
N PHE A 116 -4.33 -3.22 -6.22
CA PHE A 116 -3.19 -2.64 -6.91
C PHE A 116 -3.64 -1.67 -8.01
N GLN A 117 -4.73 -1.99 -8.73
CA GLN A 117 -5.28 -1.07 -9.72
C GLN A 117 -5.80 0.23 -9.08
N ASP A 118 -6.51 0.14 -7.95
CA ASP A 118 -6.97 1.34 -7.23
C ASP A 118 -5.80 2.21 -6.76
N ALA A 119 -4.70 1.60 -6.35
CA ALA A 119 -3.50 2.32 -5.96
C ALA A 119 -2.84 3.04 -7.15
N LEU A 120 -2.72 2.37 -8.30
CA LEU A 120 -2.23 3.00 -9.54
C LEU A 120 -3.13 4.16 -9.99
N ASP A 121 -4.44 3.96 -9.92
CA ASP A 121 -5.43 4.99 -10.23
C ASP A 121 -5.30 6.18 -9.27
N THR A 122 -5.04 5.92 -7.98
CA THR A 122 -4.77 6.97 -6.98
C THR A 122 -3.52 7.77 -7.36
N ILE A 123 -2.41 7.12 -7.71
CA ILE A 123 -1.19 7.84 -8.17
C ILE A 123 -1.51 8.71 -9.39
N SER A 124 -2.24 8.17 -10.38
CA SER A 124 -2.63 8.92 -11.58
C SER A 124 -3.47 10.17 -11.26
N ILE A 125 -4.38 10.09 -10.29
CA ILE A 125 -5.19 11.23 -9.84
C ILE A 125 -4.31 12.25 -9.12
N ILE A 126 -3.42 11.81 -8.24
CA ILE A 126 -2.50 12.69 -7.51
C ILE A 126 -1.55 13.43 -8.46
N GLU A 127 -1.02 12.79 -9.50
CA GLU A 127 -0.24 13.45 -10.55
C GLU A 127 -1.00 14.61 -11.23
N LYS A 128 -2.28 14.40 -11.51
CA LYS A 128 -3.13 15.43 -12.13
C LYS A 128 -3.47 16.59 -11.18
N LEU A 129 -3.69 16.27 -9.90
CA LEU A 129 -4.01 17.28 -8.88
C LEU A 129 -2.80 18.13 -8.49
N PHE A 130 -1.62 17.57 -8.56
CA PHE A 130 -0.37 18.22 -8.13
C PHE A 130 0.70 18.15 -9.22
N PRO A 131 0.48 18.81 -10.37
CA PRO A 131 1.42 18.75 -11.47
C PRO A 131 2.79 19.29 -11.05
N ASN A 132 3.85 18.62 -11.48
CA ASN A 132 5.25 18.97 -11.19
C ASN A 132 5.64 18.89 -9.71
N LYS A 133 4.89 18.16 -8.88
CA LYS A 133 5.27 17.87 -7.49
C LYS A 133 5.79 16.45 -7.38
N GLU A 134 6.78 16.26 -6.51
CA GLU A 134 7.29 14.92 -6.21
C GLU A 134 6.23 14.10 -5.47
N ILE A 135 6.08 12.85 -5.86
CA ILE A 135 5.23 11.88 -5.18
C ILE A 135 6.14 10.93 -4.41
N LEU A 136 5.90 10.83 -3.12
CA LEU A 136 6.50 9.86 -2.22
C LEU A 136 5.42 8.87 -1.82
N VAL A 137 5.78 7.62 -1.56
CA VAL A 137 4.80 6.62 -1.10
C VAL A 137 5.23 6.05 0.25
N THR A 138 4.25 5.72 1.09
CA THR A 138 4.51 5.11 2.39
C THR A 138 3.55 3.97 2.67
N GLY A 139 4.02 2.95 3.38
CA GLY A 139 3.20 1.83 3.78
C GLY A 139 3.94 0.80 4.61
N LEU A 140 3.17 0.09 5.44
CA LEU A 140 3.61 -1.03 6.25
C LEU A 140 2.91 -2.30 5.76
N GLY A 141 3.60 -3.43 5.72
CA GLY A 141 3.01 -4.71 5.38
C GLY A 141 2.37 -4.73 3.99
N GLN A 142 1.03 -4.81 3.92
CA GLN A 142 0.26 -4.67 2.68
C GLN A 142 0.55 -3.33 1.98
N GLY A 143 0.62 -2.24 2.74
CA GLY A 143 0.90 -0.92 2.20
C GLY A 143 2.29 -0.82 1.58
N ALA A 144 3.28 -1.52 2.13
CA ALA A 144 4.61 -1.62 1.54
C ALA A 144 4.56 -2.34 0.18
N ALA A 145 3.81 -3.45 0.08
CA ALA A 145 3.62 -4.17 -1.17
C ALA A 145 2.96 -3.28 -2.25
N ILE A 146 1.90 -2.54 -1.86
CA ILE A 146 1.22 -1.59 -2.75
C ILE A 146 2.18 -0.49 -3.22
N SER A 147 3.02 0.04 -2.32
CA SER A 147 4.02 1.07 -2.63
C SER A 147 5.04 0.58 -3.68
N ILE A 148 5.50 -0.67 -3.56
CA ILE A 148 6.40 -1.32 -4.53
C ILE A 148 5.73 -1.41 -5.91
N ILE A 149 4.47 -1.84 -5.96
CA ILE A 149 3.71 -1.89 -7.22
C ILE A 149 3.60 -0.49 -7.83
N CYS A 150 3.23 0.52 -7.05
CA CYS A 150 3.13 1.90 -7.57
C CYS A 150 4.46 2.40 -8.14
N ALA A 151 5.58 2.17 -7.44
CA ALA A 151 6.90 2.58 -7.90
C ALA A 151 7.34 1.84 -9.17
N SER A 152 6.96 0.56 -9.32
CA SER A 152 7.29 -0.22 -10.52
C SER A 152 6.55 0.24 -11.79
N TYR A 153 5.40 0.93 -11.63
CA TYR A 153 4.60 1.45 -12.74
C TYR A 153 4.80 2.95 -12.98
N TYR A 154 5.15 3.74 -11.95
CA TYR A 154 5.17 5.21 -12.02
C TYR A 154 6.54 5.80 -11.68
N ASP A 155 7.25 6.34 -12.66
CA ASP A 155 8.50 7.08 -12.47
C ASP A 155 8.32 8.41 -11.72
N SER A 156 7.08 8.88 -11.59
CA SER A 156 6.71 10.04 -10.78
C SER A 156 6.81 9.78 -9.28
N VAL A 157 6.69 8.53 -8.85
CA VAL A 157 7.07 8.11 -7.51
C VAL A 157 8.58 8.23 -7.40
N LYS A 158 9.07 9.05 -6.46
CA LYS A 158 10.51 9.36 -6.31
C LYS A 158 11.16 8.61 -5.17
N GLU A 159 10.45 8.40 -4.09
CA GLU A 159 10.95 7.67 -2.92
C GLU A 159 9.85 6.83 -2.27
N LEU A 160 10.27 5.74 -1.66
CA LEU A 160 9.42 4.85 -0.90
C LEU A 160 9.88 4.85 0.55
N PHE A 161 8.94 5.01 1.48
CA PHE A 161 9.14 4.83 2.93
C PHE A 161 8.29 3.65 3.37
N ILE A 162 8.85 2.46 3.36
CA ILE A 162 8.12 1.21 3.54
C ILE A 162 8.75 0.33 4.60
N SER A 163 7.94 -0.51 5.22
CA SER A 163 8.44 -1.44 6.23
C SER A 163 7.69 -2.77 6.20
N ASP A 164 8.39 -3.83 6.62
CA ASP A 164 7.85 -5.18 6.84
C ASP A 164 6.90 -5.64 5.72
N CYS A 165 7.38 -5.60 4.47
CA CYS A 165 6.57 -5.85 3.29
C CYS A 165 5.93 -7.24 3.33
N SER A 166 4.61 -7.29 3.29
CA SER A 166 3.85 -8.52 3.06
C SER A 166 3.69 -8.80 1.56
N LEU A 167 3.07 -9.89 1.18
CA LEU A 167 2.92 -10.32 -0.22
C LEU A 167 4.27 -10.51 -0.94
N CYS A 168 5.28 -10.93 -0.19
CA CYS A 168 6.62 -11.18 -0.66
C CYS A 168 6.99 -12.65 -0.45
N ASP A 169 7.49 -13.33 -1.49
CA ASP A 169 7.82 -14.77 -1.47
C ASP A 169 6.67 -15.63 -0.90
N ILE A 170 5.45 -15.30 -1.35
CA ILE A 170 4.20 -15.75 -0.72
C ILE A 170 4.11 -17.28 -0.72
N ILE A 171 4.43 -17.92 -1.84
CA ILE A 171 4.32 -19.38 -2.00
C ILE A 171 5.27 -20.09 -1.04
N ASN A 172 6.51 -19.63 -0.94
CA ASN A 172 7.49 -20.22 -0.05
C ASN A 172 7.10 -20.02 1.43
N THR A 173 6.68 -18.80 1.79
CA THR A 173 6.22 -18.49 3.15
C THR A 173 5.01 -19.31 3.53
N TYR A 174 4.04 -19.47 2.62
CA TYR A 174 2.87 -20.30 2.81
C TYR A 174 3.23 -21.76 3.01
N ASN A 175 4.09 -22.35 2.14
CA ASN A 175 4.47 -23.73 2.21
C ASN A 175 5.23 -24.07 3.50
N ASN A 176 6.02 -23.15 4.02
CA ASN A 176 6.76 -23.31 5.27
C ASN A 176 5.88 -23.19 6.52
N ASN A 177 4.74 -22.50 6.42
CA ASN A 177 3.85 -22.29 7.58
C ASN A 177 2.36 -22.18 7.20
N LYS A 178 1.83 -23.22 6.54
CA LYS A 178 0.44 -23.26 6.04
C LYS A 178 -0.63 -22.97 7.10
N LYS A 179 -0.36 -23.33 8.37
CA LYS A 179 -1.31 -23.20 9.48
C LYS A 179 -1.24 -21.85 10.19
N ALA A 180 -0.33 -20.96 9.80
CA ALA A 180 -0.29 -19.62 10.39
C ALA A 180 -1.63 -18.89 10.18
N PRO A 181 -2.09 -18.09 11.15
CA PRO A 181 -3.37 -17.38 11.05
C PRO A 181 -3.50 -16.51 9.80
N PHE A 182 -2.41 -15.95 9.33
CA PHE A 182 -2.35 -15.14 8.10
C PHE A 182 -2.71 -15.96 6.85
N PHE A 183 -2.30 -17.24 6.79
CA PHE A 183 -2.54 -18.13 5.66
C PHE A 183 -3.80 -18.99 5.78
N LYS A 184 -4.59 -18.81 6.84
CA LYS A 184 -5.77 -19.63 7.11
C LYS A 184 -6.71 -19.75 5.90
N ASN A 185 -6.94 -18.66 5.19
CA ASN A 185 -7.84 -18.65 4.04
C ASN A 185 -7.24 -19.36 2.82
N ILE A 186 -5.93 -19.27 2.62
CA ILE A 186 -5.22 -20.00 1.56
C ILE A 186 -5.27 -21.50 1.86
N TYR A 187 -4.96 -21.88 3.10
CA TYR A 187 -5.02 -23.27 3.54
C TYR A 187 -6.43 -23.87 3.39
N LYS A 188 -7.45 -23.08 3.75
CA LYS A 188 -8.85 -23.50 3.56
C LYS A 188 -9.17 -23.70 2.08
N PHE A 189 -8.77 -22.79 1.20
CA PHE A 189 -8.98 -22.94 -0.24
C PHE A 189 -8.27 -24.18 -0.79
N GLU A 190 -7.01 -24.43 -0.42
CA GLU A 190 -6.25 -25.62 -0.81
C GLU A 190 -6.98 -26.90 -0.39
N SER A 191 -7.57 -26.88 0.82
CA SER A 191 -8.32 -28.01 1.38
C SER A 191 -9.66 -28.26 0.69
N ASP A 192 -10.38 -27.17 0.39
CA ASP A 192 -11.74 -27.24 -0.19
C ASP A 192 -11.72 -27.48 -1.71
N PHE A 193 -10.63 -27.11 -2.41
CA PHE A 193 -10.48 -27.14 -3.86
C PHE A 193 -9.13 -27.75 -4.29
N SER A 194 -8.89 -28.99 -3.93
CA SER A 194 -7.63 -29.67 -4.25
C SER A 194 -7.36 -29.85 -5.76
N ASP A 195 -8.39 -29.73 -6.58
CA ASP A 195 -8.33 -29.75 -8.04
C ASP A 195 -7.94 -28.39 -8.66
N LYS A 196 -7.86 -27.32 -7.84
CA LYS A 196 -7.54 -25.95 -8.28
C LYS A 196 -6.20 -25.43 -7.76
N LEU A 197 -5.25 -26.32 -7.46
CA LEU A 197 -3.93 -25.94 -6.94
C LEU A 197 -3.15 -25.07 -7.92
N ASP A 198 -3.20 -25.36 -9.22
CA ASP A 198 -2.54 -24.55 -10.24
C ASP A 198 -3.09 -23.11 -10.26
N TYR A 199 -4.41 -22.94 -10.10
CA TYR A 199 -5.03 -21.64 -9.97
C TYR A 199 -4.58 -20.94 -8.68
N LEU A 200 -4.53 -21.64 -7.57
CA LEU A 200 -4.03 -21.10 -6.30
C LEU A 200 -2.61 -20.55 -6.46
N TYR A 201 -1.68 -21.38 -6.90
CA TYR A 201 -0.26 -21.00 -6.99
C TYR A 201 -0.02 -19.92 -8.05
N SER A 202 -0.70 -19.98 -9.19
CA SER A 202 -0.61 -18.93 -10.21
C SER A 202 -1.14 -17.58 -9.70
N THR A 203 -2.21 -17.58 -8.90
CA THR A 203 -2.77 -16.38 -8.29
C THR A 203 -1.81 -15.80 -7.25
N LEU A 204 -1.28 -16.62 -6.33
CA LEU A 204 -0.31 -16.18 -5.34
C LEU A 204 0.96 -15.61 -6.00
N ASN A 205 1.47 -16.27 -7.02
CA ASN A 205 2.61 -15.78 -7.78
C ASN A 205 2.31 -14.45 -8.49
N SER A 206 1.10 -14.26 -8.99
CA SER A 206 0.73 -13.04 -9.73
C SER A 206 0.72 -11.78 -8.86
N ILE A 207 0.50 -11.92 -7.55
CA ILE A 207 0.46 -10.82 -6.58
C ILE A 207 1.75 -10.69 -5.77
N ASP A 208 2.74 -11.54 -6.01
CA ASP A 208 4.02 -11.51 -5.31
C ASP A 208 4.87 -10.32 -5.78
N VAL A 209 5.22 -9.45 -4.84
CA VAL A 209 5.95 -8.22 -5.15
C VAL A 209 7.39 -8.45 -5.61
N LEU A 210 7.97 -9.63 -5.40
CA LEU A 210 9.26 -10.01 -5.97
C LEU A 210 9.29 -9.92 -7.50
N ASN A 211 8.14 -10.11 -8.15
CA ASN A 211 8.02 -10.00 -9.61
C ASN A 211 8.15 -8.55 -10.11
N PHE A 212 8.10 -7.56 -9.22
CA PHE A 212 8.10 -6.11 -9.55
C PHE A 212 9.31 -5.39 -8.97
N SER A 213 9.86 -5.88 -7.86
CA SER A 213 10.89 -5.18 -7.09
C SER A 213 12.18 -4.91 -7.87
N ASN A 214 12.58 -5.80 -8.79
CA ASN A 214 13.75 -5.60 -9.66
C ASN A 214 13.64 -4.38 -10.59
N SER A 215 12.43 -3.89 -10.87
CA SER A 215 12.21 -2.73 -11.73
C SER A 215 12.29 -1.40 -10.98
N ILE A 216 12.40 -1.43 -9.65
CA ILE A 216 12.45 -0.23 -8.81
C ILE A 216 13.84 0.40 -8.91
N THR A 217 13.86 1.65 -9.34
CA THR A 217 15.08 2.48 -9.44
C THR A 217 15.08 3.61 -8.41
N GLN A 218 13.94 3.87 -7.80
CA GLN A 218 13.72 4.89 -6.79
C GLN A 218 14.48 4.57 -5.50
N LYS A 219 14.73 5.61 -4.70
CA LYS A 219 15.29 5.41 -3.36
C LYS A 219 14.24 4.77 -2.46
N VAL A 220 14.62 3.69 -1.80
CA VAL A 220 13.78 2.97 -0.84
C VAL A 220 14.37 3.13 0.56
N HIS A 221 13.58 3.69 1.47
CA HIS A 221 13.84 3.69 2.90
C HIS A 221 13.03 2.53 3.50
N TYR A 222 13.74 1.52 4.00
CA TYR A 222 13.12 0.28 4.44
C TYR A 222 13.26 0.07 5.95
N GLY A 223 12.14 -0.02 6.66
CA GLY A 223 12.09 -0.46 8.05
C GLY A 223 12.04 -1.99 8.12
N LEU A 224 13.09 -2.60 8.64
CA LEU A 224 13.25 -4.05 8.73
C LEU A 224 13.05 -4.52 10.16
N SER A 225 11.99 -5.30 10.43
CA SER A 225 11.75 -5.95 11.73
C SER A 225 12.32 -7.37 11.76
N TYR A 226 13.08 -7.67 12.80
CA TYR A 226 13.66 -9.02 12.97
C TYR A 226 12.70 -10.04 13.57
N LEU A 227 11.67 -9.60 14.30
CA LEU A 227 10.80 -10.46 15.09
C LEU A 227 9.32 -10.40 14.66
N ASP A 228 9.02 -9.90 13.46
CA ASP A 228 7.63 -9.90 12.98
C ASP A 228 7.23 -11.31 12.49
N PRO A 229 6.26 -11.95 13.16
CA PRO A 229 5.82 -13.29 12.76
C PRO A 229 5.00 -13.31 11.47
N LYS A 230 4.54 -12.16 10.97
CA LYS A 230 3.74 -12.06 9.74
C LYS A 230 4.62 -11.95 8.51
N THR A 231 5.77 -11.31 8.67
CA THR A 231 6.72 -11.04 7.60
C THR A 231 8.10 -11.59 8.00
N PRO A 232 8.34 -12.89 7.82
CA PRO A 232 9.59 -13.52 8.22
C PRO A 232 10.82 -12.80 7.65
N ILE A 233 11.88 -12.71 8.45
CA ILE A 233 13.10 -11.97 8.09
C ILE A 233 13.70 -12.47 6.77
N GLU A 234 13.63 -13.78 6.50
CA GLU A 234 14.17 -14.37 5.28
C GLU A 234 13.48 -13.83 4.02
N THR A 235 12.16 -13.61 4.08
CA THR A 235 11.41 -13.04 2.95
C THR A 235 11.72 -11.56 2.76
N GLN A 236 11.94 -10.82 3.86
CA GLN A 236 12.33 -9.42 3.81
C GLN A 236 13.73 -9.26 3.18
N LEU A 237 14.70 -10.08 3.60
CA LEU A 237 16.05 -10.06 3.04
C LEU A 237 16.04 -10.41 1.55
N LYS A 238 15.24 -11.40 1.15
CA LYS A 238 15.08 -11.75 -0.27
C LYS A 238 14.52 -10.60 -1.10
N LEU A 239 13.58 -9.82 -0.57
CA LEU A 239 13.07 -8.62 -1.21
C LEU A 239 14.17 -7.55 -1.35
N LEU A 240 14.89 -7.29 -0.26
CA LEU A 240 15.94 -6.28 -0.22
C LEU A 240 17.08 -6.58 -1.19
N ASP A 241 17.42 -7.86 -1.40
CA ASP A 241 18.41 -8.29 -2.39
C ASP A 241 18.02 -7.96 -3.85
N THR A 242 16.73 -7.69 -4.11
CA THR A 242 16.26 -7.33 -5.45
C THR A 242 16.24 -5.82 -5.69
N ILE A 243 16.37 -4.99 -4.66
CA ILE A 243 16.26 -3.53 -4.75
C ILE A 243 17.65 -2.90 -4.74
N ASN A 244 18.01 -2.18 -5.79
CA ASN A 244 19.36 -1.63 -5.96
C ASN A 244 19.68 -0.41 -5.09
N ASN A 245 18.67 0.39 -4.72
CA ASN A 245 18.84 1.66 -4.01
C ASN A 245 18.02 1.67 -2.71
N VAL A 246 18.51 0.94 -1.70
CA VAL A 246 17.82 0.78 -0.43
C VAL A 246 18.67 1.27 0.74
N GLU A 247 18.03 2.01 1.64
CA GLU A 247 18.54 2.41 2.95
C GLU A 247 17.72 1.68 4.03
N ILE A 248 18.38 0.83 4.81
CA ILE A 248 17.71 -0.06 5.76
C ILE A 248 17.82 0.52 7.17
N GLN A 249 16.68 0.65 7.84
CA GLN A 249 16.57 0.94 9.27
C GLN A 249 16.19 -0.35 10.00
N HIS A 250 16.95 -0.72 10.98
CA HIS A 250 16.83 -1.98 11.70
C HIS A 250 16.03 -1.84 12.99
N TYR A 251 15.02 -2.65 13.16
CA TYR A 251 14.16 -2.68 14.35
C TYR A 251 14.03 -4.12 14.88
N LEU A 252 13.85 -4.27 16.18
CA LEU A 252 13.48 -5.56 16.74
C LEU A 252 12.08 -5.96 16.29
N PHE A 253 11.16 -5.00 16.34
CA PHE A 253 9.77 -5.18 15.94
C PHE A 253 9.10 -3.85 15.65
N LEU A 254 8.44 -3.72 14.52
CA LEU A 254 7.55 -2.61 14.19
C LEU A 254 6.10 -3.12 14.26
N ASP A 255 5.33 -2.68 15.23
CA ASP A 255 3.91 -3.02 15.35
C ASP A 255 3.06 -1.74 15.29
N TYR A 256 2.30 -1.58 14.21
CA TYR A 256 1.42 -0.43 13.99
C TYR A 256 0.30 -0.26 15.04
N LYS A 257 0.09 -1.25 15.91
CA LYS A 257 -0.84 -1.15 17.04
C LYS A 257 -0.18 -0.63 18.31
N LYS A 258 1.12 -0.41 18.30
CA LYS A 258 1.92 -0.06 19.49
C LYS A 258 2.94 1.03 19.20
N ILE A 259 3.60 1.48 20.25
CA ILE A 259 4.58 2.56 20.27
C ILE A 259 5.71 2.39 19.24
N PHE A 260 6.05 1.18 18.84
CA PHE A 260 7.22 0.91 17.98
C PHE A 260 7.06 1.40 16.54
N GLN A 261 5.84 1.55 16.01
CA GLN A 261 5.63 2.13 14.69
C GLN A 261 6.13 3.58 14.61
N HIS A 262 6.04 4.32 15.72
CA HIS A 262 6.48 5.71 15.76
C HIS A 262 7.96 5.87 15.46
N GLN A 263 8.80 4.87 15.71
CA GLN A 263 10.23 4.93 15.40
C GLN A 263 10.50 5.08 13.91
N PHE A 264 9.74 4.38 13.06
CA PHE A 264 9.88 4.55 11.61
C PHE A 264 9.24 5.86 11.12
N ASP A 265 8.15 6.29 11.73
CA ASP A 265 7.56 7.60 11.49
C ASP A 265 8.50 8.74 11.83
N ASP A 266 9.24 8.64 12.95
CA ASP A 266 10.26 9.63 13.36
C ASP A 266 11.41 9.69 12.35
N TYR A 267 11.87 8.54 11.87
CA TYR A 267 12.86 8.47 10.80
C TYR A 267 12.37 9.14 9.52
N ILE A 268 11.12 8.88 9.08
CA ILE A 268 10.52 9.55 7.92
C ILE A 268 10.54 11.08 8.13
N LEU A 269 10.15 11.54 9.33
CA LEU A 269 10.12 12.95 9.68
C LEU A 269 11.51 13.58 9.59
N GLU A 270 12.54 12.90 10.08
CA GLU A 270 13.94 13.32 10.00
C GLU A 270 14.38 13.48 8.53
N VAL A 271 14.17 12.47 7.71
CA VAL A 271 14.53 12.50 6.28
C VAL A 271 13.82 13.66 5.56
N LEU A 272 12.51 13.84 5.79
CA LEU A 272 11.72 14.90 5.14
C LEU A 272 12.10 16.31 5.65
N SER A 273 12.55 16.44 6.89
CA SER A 273 12.97 17.72 7.45
C SER A 273 14.29 18.23 6.83
N ASN A 274 15.12 17.33 6.34
CA ASN A 274 16.39 17.63 5.70
C ASN A 274 16.29 17.92 4.19
N LYS A 275 15.08 17.88 3.62
CA LYS A 275 14.75 18.25 2.24
C LYS A 275 14.12 19.66 2.20
#